data_b7afc29ead7222adc8372349edbe143e
#
_entry.id   b7afc29ead7222adc8372349edbe143e
#
_cell.length_a   1.000
_cell.length_b   1.000
_cell.length_c   1.000
_cell.angle_alpha   90.00
_cell.angle_beta   90.00
_cell.angle_gamma   90.00
#
_symmetry.space_group_name_H-M   'P 1'
#
loop_
_entity.id
_entity.type
_entity.pdbx_description
1 polymer ?
#
loop_
_entity_poly.entity_id
_entity_poly.type
_entity_poly.pdbx_seq_one_letter_code
_entity_poly.pdbx_strand_id
1 'polypeptide(L)'
;IDREHTAAETLIARLDALPEYSGVFLTPAEAFLQMRADTLLVVVDTNRPDMVENPQLLESCNRVAVIDHHRRAATYIENAAFNFHEPYASSASELVTELLQYLVEPTDLLREEAGALLAGIVLDTKHFTQRTGGRTFEAAAFLRRSGADTAEVQRLFQGDLKDMVTK
;
A
#
# COMPACT_ATOMS: atom_id res chain seq x y z
N ILE A 1 -0.13 9.65 -4.19
CA ILE A 1 -0.18 8.70 -5.33
C ILE A 1 -0.39 9.49 -6.62
N ASP A 2 0.50 9.28 -7.59
CA ASP A 2 0.30 9.78 -8.94
C ASP A 2 -0.80 8.97 -9.63
N ARG A 3 -1.98 9.57 -9.77
CA ARG A 3 -3.17 8.90 -10.30
C ARG A 3 -3.10 8.65 -11.81
N GLU A 4 -2.31 9.42 -12.53
CA GLU A 4 -2.25 9.34 -13.99
C GLU A 4 -1.32 8.24 -14.51
N HIS A 5 -0.38 7.78 -13.68
CA HIS A 5 0.67 6.85 -14.08
C HIS A 5 0.78 5.60 -13.19
N THR A 6 -0.29 5.25 -12.47
CA THR A 6 -0.28 4.09 -11.58
C THR A 6 -1.00 2.88 -12.17
N ALA A 7 -0.41 1.69 -11.99
CA ALA A 7 -1.07 0.42 -12.28
C ALA A 7 -2.28 0.15 -11.37
N ALA A 8 -2.41 0.88 -10.28
CA ALA A 8 -3.51 0.75 -9.31
C ALA A 8 -4.72 1.64 -9.62
N GLU A 9 -4.80 2.23 -10.80
CA GLU A 9 -5.87 3.18 -11.16
C GLU A 9 -7.28 2.64 -10.88
N THR A 10 -7.55 1.39 -11.24
CA THR A 10 -8.84 0.76 -10.99
C THR A 10 -9.16 0.65 -9.50
N LEU A 11 -8.18 0.29 -8.67
CA LEU A 11 -8.35 0.21 -7.22
C LEU A 11 -8.59 1.59 -6.60
N ILE A 12 -7.84 2.58 -7.03
CA ILE A 12 -8.00 3.97 -6.58
C ILE A 12 -9.39 4.49 -6.94
N ALA A 13 -9.85 4.26 -8.18
CA ALA A 13 -11.18 4.67 -8.63
C ALA A 13 -12.29 4.03 -7.81
N ARG A 14 -12.17 2.75 -7.47
CA ARG A 14 -13.14 2.05 -6.62
C ARG A 14 -13.20 2.62 -5.21
N LEU A 15 -12.06 2.91 -4.60
CA LEU A 15 -11.99 3.50 -3.26
C LEU A 15 -12.51 4.95 -3.28
N ASP A 16 -12.11 5.74 -4.26
CA ASP A 16 -12.51 7.14 -4.38
C ASP A 16 -14.02 7.32 -4.58
N ALA A 17 -14.70 6.31 -5.12
CA ALA A 17 -16.16 6.30 -5.26
C ALA A 17 -16.91 6.04 -3.94
N LEU A 18 -16.23 5.59 -2.89
CA LEU A 18 -16.83 5.33 -1.59
C LEU A 18 -17.01 6.64 -0.80
N PRO A 19 -18.14 6.83 -0.10
CA PRO A 19 -18.34 8.02 0.73
C PRO A 19 -17.25 8.22 1.79
N GLU A 20 -16.74 7.14 2.36
CA GLU A 20 -15.69 7.14 3.39
C GLU A 20 -14.35 7.69 2.87
N TYR A 21 -14.17 7.67 1.55
CA TYR A 21 -12.94 8.17 0.90
C TYR A 21 -13.06 9.57 0.35
N SER A 22 -14.15 10.27 0.62
CA SER A 22 -14.31 11.68 0.22
C SER A 22 -13.19 12.53 0.81
N GLY A 23 -12.36 13.15 -0.05
CA GLY A 23 -11.24 14.00 0.36
C GLY A 23 -10.03 13.25 0.93
N VAL A 24 -9.95 11.93 0.79
CA VAL A 24 -8.81 11.12 1.25
C VAL A 24 -7.64 11.17 0.26
N PHE A 25 -7.94 11.00 -1.03
CA PHE A 25 -6.91 11.10 -2.07
C PHE A 25 -6.62 12.56 -2.40
N LEU A 26 -5.38 12.97 -2.17
CA LEU A 26 -4.91 14.34 -2.34
C LEU A 26 -3.85 14.41 -3.43
N THR A 27 -3.82 15.53 -4.13
CA THR A 27 -2.65 15.88 -4.95
C THR A 27 -1.46 16.25 -4.06
N PRO A 28 -0.21 16.22 -4.56
CA PRO A 28 0.95 16.67 -3.80
C PRO A 28 0.79 18.08 -3.22
N ALA A 29 0.23 19.00 -3.99
CA ALA A 29 0.00 20.38 -3.56
C ALA A 29 -1.03 20.47 -2.42
N GLU A 30 -2.16 19.76 -2.56
CA GLU A 30 -3.19 19.70 -1.52
C GLU A 30 -2.66 19.09 -0.22
N ALA A 31 -1.89 18.00 -0.31
CA ALA A 31 -1.28 17.35 0.84
C ALA A 31 -0.32 18.29 1.56
N PHE A 32 0.50 19.02 0.83
CA PHE A 32 1.43 20.00 1.40
C PHE A 32 0.68 21.13 2.12
N LEU A 33 -0.40 21.64 1.55
CA LEU A 33 -1.22 22.70 2.15
C LEU A 33 -1.95 22.24 3.43
N GLN A 34 -2.29 20.95 3.52
CA GLN A 34 -2.98 20.40 4.69
C GLN A 34 -2.03 19.93 5.79
N MET A 35 -0.74 19.90 5.52
CA MET A 35 0.28 19.47 6.49
C MET A 35 0.30 20.36 7.72
N ARG A 36 0.43 19.76 8.88
CA ARG A 36 0.49 20.41 10.18
C ARG A 36 1.74 19.96 10.92
N ALA A 37 2.05 20.65 12.03
CA ALA A 37 3.21 20.32 12.86
C ALA A 37 3.13 18.91 13.49
N ASP A 38 1.91 18.39 13.69
CA ASP A 38 1.64 17.07 14.27
C ASP A 38 1.37 15.99 13.21
N THR A 39 1.52 16.31 11.93
CA THR A 39 1.31 15.34 10.84
C THR A 39 2.32 14.20 10.90
N LEU A 40 1.83 12.98 10.81
CA LEU A 40 2.64 11.78 10.58
C LEU A 40 2.65 11.46 9.09
N LEU A 41 3.83 11.45 8.49
CA LEU A 41 4.01 10.97 7.12
C LEU A 41 4.35 9.48 7.16
N VAL A 42 3.52 8.66 6.54
CA VAL A 42 3.79 7.22 6.37
C VAL A 42 4.24 6.98 4.94
N VAL A 43 5.50 6.57 4.78
CA VAL A 43 6.09 6.19 3.49
C VAL A 43 6.00 4.68 3.37
N VAL A 44 5.38 4.20 2.30
CA VAL A 44 5.18 2.78 2.05
C VAL A 44 5.85 2.35 0.76
N ASP A 45 6.37 1.13 0.73
CA ASP A 45 6.92 0.45 -0.46
C ASP A 45 8.19 1.10 -1.03
N THR A 46 8.85 1.95 -0.24
CA THR A 46 10.20 2.45 -0.52
C THR A 46 10.89 2.90 0.75
N ASN A 47 12.21 2.81 0.79
CA ASN A 47 13.05 3.41 1.82
C ASN A 47 13.95 4.52 1.27
N ARG A 48 13.81 4.84 -0.01
CA ARG A 48 14.67 5.79 -0.73
C ARG A 48 14.01 7.17 -0.82
N PRO A 49 14.70 8.23 -0.35
CA PRO A 49 14.17 9.59 -0.45
C PRO A 49 13.85 10.06 -1.89
N ASP A 50 14.66 9.61 -2.86
CA ASP A 50 14.50 9.96 -4.28
C ASP A 50 13.32 9.24 -4.97
N MET A 51 12.75 8.22 -4.32
CA MET A 51 11.58 7.48 -4.84
C MET A 51 10.25 7.90 -4.21
N VAL A 52 10.28 8.80 -3.22
CA VAL A 52 9.06 9.33 -2.61
C VAL A 52 8.37 10.28 -3.59
N GLU A 53 7.07 10.07 -3.79
CA GLU A 53 6.28 10.86 -4.77
C GLU A 53 6.22 12.36 -4.43
N ASN A 54 6.28 12.70 -3.15
CA ASN A 54 6.26 14.10 -2.70
C ASN A 54 7.45 14.38 -1.78
N PRO A 55 8.62 14.73 -2.34
CA PRO A 55 9.83 15.01 -1.55
C PRO A 55 9.66 16.17 -0.57
N GLN A 56 8.83 17.17 -0.89
CA GLN A 56 8.58 18.32 -0.01
C GLN A 56 7.90 17.89 1.29
N LEU A 57 6.98 16.94 1.24
CA LEU A 57 6.37 16.38 2.45
C LEU A 57 7.41 15.67 3.31
N LEU A 58 8.26 14.85 2.69
CA LEU A 58 9.30 14.14 3.41
C LEU A 58 10.26 15.09 4.15
N GLU A 59 10.67 16.18 3.49
CA GLU A 59 11.55 17.17 4.07
C GLU A 59 10.88 18.01 5.17
N SER A 60 9.58 18.22 5.08
CA SER A 60 8.84 19.15 5.93
C SER A 60 8.14 18.47 7.10
N CYS A 61 7.86 17.18 7.05
CA CYS A 61 7.21 16.46 8.15
C CYS A 61 8.21 16.16 9.28
N ASN A 62 7.80 16.46 10.51
CA ASN A 62 8.62 16.21 11.69
C ASN A 62 8.60 14.73 12.12
N ARG A 63 7.57 14.00 11.72
CA ARG A 63 7.38 12.58 12.07
C ARG A 63 7.20 11.76 10.81
N VAL A 64 8.09 10.82 10.60
CA VAL A 64 8.07 9.93 9.43
C VAL A 64 8.09 8.49 9.91
N ALA A 65 7.21 7.68 9.36
CA ALA A 65 7.23 6.23 9.48
C ALA A 65 7.52 5.61 8.10
N VAL A 66 8.32 4.57 8.07
CA VAL A 66 8.65 3.85 6.83
C VAL A 66 8.23 2.40 6.97
N ILE A 67 7.47 1.89 5.99
CA ILE A 67 7.07 0.49 5.89
C ILE A 67 7.52 -0.03 4.53
N ASP A 68 8.53 -0.90 4.51
CA ASP A 68 9.14 -1.34 3.26
C ASP A 68 9.72 -2.76 3.37
N HIS A 69 9.71 -3.48 2.26
CA HIS A 69 10.27 -4.82 2.14
C HIS A 69 11.48 -4.90 1.19
N HIS A 70 11.83 -3.81 0.55
CA HIS A 70 13.02 -3.76 -0.32
C HIS A 70 14.31 -3.77 0.49
N ARG A 71 15.40 -4.19 -0.12
CA ARG A 71 16.72 -4.05 0.49
C ARG A 71 17.01 -2.57 0.73
N ARG A 72 17.67 -2.28 1.86
CA ARG A 72 18.06 -0.91 2.18
C ARG A 72 19.00 -0.38 1.12
N ALA A 73 18.66 0.77 0.55
CA ALA A 73 19.52 1.47 -0.41
C ALA A 73 20.72 2.12 0.30
N ALA A 74 21.74 2.48 -0.46
CA ALA A 74 22.89 3.23 0.07
C ALA A 74 22.45 4.58 0.64
N THR A 75 21.50 5.26 -0.02
CA THR A 75 20.81 6.43 0.51
C THR A 75 19.39 6.03 0.88
N TYR A 76 19.05 6.13 2.15
CA TYR A 76 17.75 5.75 2.68
C TYR A 76 17.24 6.79 3.68
N ILE A 77 15.98 6.70 4.06
CA ILE A 77 15.37 7.60 5.05
C ILE A 77 15.88 7.22 6.44
N GLU A 78 16.84 7.99 6.95
CA GLU A 78 17.58 7.66 8.18
C GLU A 78 16.85 8.07 9.46
N ASN A 79 16.08 9.17 9.42
CA ASN A 79 15.50 9.80 10.61
C ASN A 79 14.04 9.44 10.84
N ALA A 80 13.62 8.24 10.40
CA ALA A 80 12.26 7.79 10.65
C ALA A 80 12.05 7.52 12.15
N ALA A 81 10.94 8.05 12.70
CA ALA A 81 10.52 7.78 14.06
C ALA A 81 10.07 6.30 14.23
N PHE A 82 9.57 5.71 13.17
CA PHE A 82 9.22 4.29 13.10
C PHE A 82 9.69 3.73 11.76
N ASN A 83 10.38 2.60 11.81
CA ASN A 83 10.91 1.94 10.63
C ASN A 83 10.58 0.45 10.68
N PHE A 84 9.55 0.04 9.94
CA PHE A 84 9.18 -1.35 9.76
C PHE A 84 9.71 -1.86 8.43
N HIS A 85 10.95 -2.33 8.47
CA HIS A 85 11.70 -2.77 7.30
C HIS A 85 12.00 -4.26 7.39
N GLU A 86 11.34 -5.06 6.55
CA GLU A 86 11.40 -6.52 6.54
C GLU A 86 11.69 -7.05 5.13
N PRO A 87 12.96 -7.24 4.75
CA PRO A 87 13.32 -7.69 3.41
C PRO A 87 12.80 -9.08 3.03
N TYR A 88 12.40 -9.87 4.02
CA TYR A 88 11.85 -11.22 3.80
C TYR A 88 10.33 -11.24 3.63
N ALA A 89 9.66 -10.16 3.88
CA ALA A 89 8.23 -10.05 3.60
C ALA A 89 7.97 -10.07 2.09
N SER A 90 6.80 -10.60 1.70
CA SER A 90 6.42 -10.69 0.29
C SER A 90 6.19 -9.32 -0.34
N SER A 91 5.67 -8.38 0.45
CA SER A 91 5.17 -7.10 -0.05
C SER A 91 5.01 -6.10 1.10
N ALA A 92 4.94 -4.81 0.75
CA ALA A 92 4.53 -3.78 1.70
C ALA A 92 3.09 -4.01 2.18
N SER A 93 2.21 -4.53 1.33
CA SER A 93 0.83 -4.88 1.70
C SER A 93 0.77 -5.94 2.81
N GLU A 94 1.66 -6.94 2.80
CA GLU A 94 1.79 -7.91 3.90
C GLU A 94 2.14 -7.22 5.20
N LEU A 95 3.13 -6.34 5.19
CA LEU A 95 3.59 -5.61 6.38
C LEU A 95 2.50 -4.67 6.93
N VAL A 96 1.82 -3.93 6.06
CA VAL A 96 0.69 -3.07 6.45
C VAL A 96 -0.43 -3.92 7.06
N THR A 97 -0.74 -5.07 6.48
CA THR A 97 -1.77 -5.97 6.99
C THR A 97 -1.40 -6.51 8.37
N GLU A 98 -0.14 -6.86 8.61
CA GLU A 98 0.32 -7.27 9.95
C GLU A 98 0.13 -6.17 10.99
N LEU A 99 0.48 -4.92 10.65
CA LEU A 99 0.27 -3.79 11.56
C LEU A 99 -1.21 -3.56 11.84
N LEU A 100 -2.06 -3.67 10.83
CA LEU A 100 -3.50 -3.49 10.97
C LEU A 100 -4.11 -4.50 11.95
N GLN A 101 -3.58 -5.72 12.03
CA GLN A 101 -4.05 -6.73 12.99
C GLN A 101 -3.90 -6.29 14.46
N TYR A 102 -2.98 -5.38 14.75
CA TYR A 102 -2.81 -4.79 16.08
C TYR A 102 -3.65 -3.53 16.31
N LEU A 103 -4.12 -2.90 15.23
CA LEU A 103 -4.78 -1.61 15.30
C LEU A 103 -6.30 -1.69 15.12
N VAL A 104 -6.78 -2.67 14.38
CA VAL A 104 -8.18 -2.79 14.00
C VAL A 104 -8.65 -4.25 14.06
N GLU A 105 -9.98 -4.43 14.18
CA GLU A 105 -10.62 -5.72 14.00
C GLU A 105 -10.92 -5.97 12.52
N PRO A 106 -11.08 -7.24 12.07
CA PRO A 106 -11.44 -7.53 10.68
C PRO A 106 -12.69 -6.79 10.19
N THR A 107 -13.65 -6.57 11.07
CA THR A 107 -14.91 -5.87 10.79
C THR A 107 -14.75 -4.36 10.60
N ASP A 108 -13.61 -3.78 10.99
CA ASP A 108 -13.34 -2.34 10.84
C ASP A 108 -12.84 -1.98 9.44
N LEU A 109 -12.37 -2.97 8.67
CA LEU A 109 -11.93 -2.76 7.30
C LEU A 109 -13.12 -2.85 6.34
N LEU A 110 -13.15 -1.95 5.37
CA LEU A 110 -14.05 -2.09 4.23
C LEU A 110 -13.57 -3.26 3.34
N ARG A 111 -14.51 -3.95 2.71
CA ARG A 111 -14.16 -5.06 1.80
C ARG A 111 -13.26 -4.61 0.65
N GLU A 112 -13.43 -3.39 0.17
CA GLU A 112 -12.64 -2.79 -0.89
C GLU A 112 -11.19 -2.53 -0.42
N GLU A 113 -11.01 -2.11 0.82
CA GLU A 113 -9.69 -1.92 1.43
C GLU A 113 -8.97 -3.26 1.59
N ALA A 114 -9.66 -4.25 2.13
CA ALA A 114 -9.13 -5.61 2.27
C ALA A 114 -8.78 -6.21 0.91
N GLY A 115 -9.62 -6.00 -0.10
CA GLY A 115 -9.38 -6.43 -1.47
C GLY A 115 -8.15 -5.76 -2.10
N ALA A 116 -7.96 -4.47 -1.86
CA ALA A 116 -6.81 -3.72 -2.36
C ALA A 116 -5.49 -4.22 -1.75
N LEU A 117 -5.48 -4.46 -0.43
CA LEU A 117 -4.32 -5.02 0.25
C LEU A 117 -3.99 -6.44 -0.25
N LEU A 118 -5.01 -7.27 -0.44
CA LEU A 118 -4.83 -8.61 -0.99
C LEU A 118 -4.29 -8.56 -2.43
N ALA A 119 -4.77 -7.62 -3.24
CA ALA A 119 -4.25 -7.41 -4.59
C ALA A 119 -2.76 -7.08 -4.60
N GLY A 120 -2.29 -6.27 -3.65
CA GLY A 120 -0.87 -5.97 -3.49
C GLY A 120 -0.03 -7.21 -3.17
N ILE A 121 -0.52 -8.08 -2.28
CA ILE A 121 0.13 -9.36 -1.97
C ILE A 121 0.17 -10.26 -3.20
N VAL A 122 -0.94 -10.40 -3.89
CA VAL A 122 -1.06 -11.24 -5.09
C VAL A 122 -0.11 -10.79 -6.19
N LEU A 123 0.00 -9.46 -6.40
CA LEU A 123 0.90 -8.88 -7.38
C LEU A 123 2.37 -9.22 -7.09
N ASP A 124 2.82 -8.93 -5.88
CA ASP A 124 4.23 -9.10 -5.50
C ASP A 124 4.65 -10.56 -5.34
N THR A 125 3.71 -11.44 -5.04
CA THR A 125 3.96 -12.89 -4.92
C THR A 125 3.70 -13.66 -6.22
N LYS A 126 3.26 -12.99 -7.27
CA LYS A 126 2.78 -13.63 -8.51
C LYS A 126 1.81 -14.77 -8.20
N HIS A 127 0.68 -14.44 -7.61
CA HIS A 127 -0.36 -15.39 -7.18
C HIS A 127 0.16 -16.44 -6.18
N PHE A 128 0.90 -16.01 -5.15
CA PHE A 128 1.46 -16.87 -4.11
C PHE A 128 2.47 -17.92 -4.61
N THR A 129 3.16 -17.63 -5.72
CA THR A 129 4.19 -18.52 -6.28
C THR A 129 5.61 -18.10 -5.94
N GLN A 130 5.83 -16.83 -5.56
CA GLN A 130 7.14 -16.29 -5.25
C GLN A 130 7.11 -15.53 -3.92
N ARG A 131 8.23 -15.55 -3.18
CA ARG A 131 8.43 -14.82 -1.93
C ARG A 131 7.33 -15.03 -0.89
N THR A 132 6.67 -16.17 -0.93
CA THR A 132 5.51 -16.48 -0.10
C THR A 132 5.94 -17.28 1.12
N GLY A 133 5.72 -16.72 2.29
CA GLY A 133 5.98 -17.39 3.58
C GLY A 133 4.70 -17.61 4.36
N GLY A 134 4.84 -18.22 5.57
CA GLY A 134 3.70 -18.40 6.47
C GLY A 134 3.02 -17.10 6.86
N ARG A 135 3.79 -16.03 7.09
CA ARG A 135 3.27 -14.70 7.39
C ARG A 135 2.44 -14.12 6.25
N THR A 136 2.81 -14.42 4.99
CA THR A 136 2.04 -14.02 3.80
C THR A 136 0.65 -14.64 3.81
N PHE A 137 0.54 -15.93 4.09
CA PHE A 137 -0.75 -16.62 4.18
C PHE A 137 -1.57 -16.17 5.38
N GLU A 138 -0.95 -15.87 6.51
CA GLU A 138 -1.63 -15.32 7.70
C GLU A 138 -2.23 -13.94 7.38
N ALA A 139 -1.48 -13.07 6.71
CA ALA A 139 -1.97 -11.78 6.26
C ALA A 139 -3.15 -11.94 5.28
N ALA A 140 -3.01 -12.82 4.29
CA ALA A 140 -4.07 -13.10 3.33
C ALA A 140 -5.34 -13.64 4.01
N ALA A 141 -5.19 -14.50 5.02
CA ALA A 141 -6.31 -15.03 5.81
C ALA A 141 -7.03 -13.92 6.57
N PHE A 142 -6.31 -13.00 7.20
CA PHE A 142 -6.89 -11.83 7.85
C PHE A 142 -7.71 -10.99 6.87
N LEU A 143 -7.16 -10.70 5.69
CA LEU A 143 -7.83 -9.93 4.66
C LEU A 143 -9.09 -10.65 4.14
N ARG A 144 -9.04 -11.96 4.01
CA ARG A 144 -10.21 -12.76 3.62
C ARG A 144 -11.31 -12.67 4.68
N ARG A 145 -10.98 -12.74 5.96
CA ARG A 145 -11.93 -12.53 7.07
C ARG A 145 -12.48 -11.09 7.08
N SER A 146 -11.69 -10.13 6.63
CA SER A 146 -12.09 -8.71 6.53
C SER A 146 -12.99 -8.43 5.31
N GLY A 147 -13.28 -9.43 4.49
CA GLY A 147 -14.21 -9.33 3.37
C GLY A 147 -13.59 -9.27 1.99
N ALA A 148 -12.25 -9.41 1.86
CA ALA A 148 -11.61 -9.49 0.55
C ALA A 148 -12.18 -10.63 -0.28
N ASP A 149 -12.56 -10.34 -1.52
CA ASP A 149 -13.06 -11.32 -2.49
C ASP A 149 -11.94 -11.72 -3.45
N THR A 150 -11.49 -12.97 -3.33
CA THR A 150 -10.40 -13.50 -4.16
C THR A 150 -10.74 -13.52 -5.64
N ALA A 151 -12.00 -13.75 -5.99
CA ALA A 151 -12.44 -13.72 -7.38
C ALA A 151 -12.38 -12.31 -7.98
N GLU A 152 -12.77 -11.28 -7.22
CA GLU A 152 -12.62 -9.88 -7.66
C GLU A 152 -11.16 -9.49 -7.83
N VAL A 153 -10.28 -9.92 -6.92
CA VAL A 153 -8.83 -9.67 -7.02
C VAL A 153 -8.26 -10.32 -8.29
N GLN A 154 -8.64 -11.55 -8.59
CA GLN A 154 -8.21 -12.20 -9.83
C GLN A 154 -8.70 -11.48 -11.08
N ARG A 155 -9.93 -10.98 -11.09
CA ARG A 155 -10.48 -10.21 -12.21
C ARG A 155 -9.71 -8.92 -12.50
N LEU A 156 -9.14 -8.28 -11.48
CA LEU A 156 -8.28 -7.11 -11.66
C LEU A 156 -7.07 -7.41 -12.56
N PHE A 157 -6.47 -8.58 -12.39
CA PHE A 157 -5.29 -9.00 -13.18
C PHE A 157 -5.64 -9.57 -14.55
N GLN A 158 -6.83 -10.10 -14.75
CA GLN A 158 -7.30 -10.62 -16.06
C GLN A 158 -7.54 -9.51 -17.09
N GLY A 159 -7.91 -8.31 -16.66
CA GLY A 159 -8.04 -7.14 -17.51
C GLY A 159 -6.71 -6.76 -18.15
N ASP A 160 -5.65 -6.74 -17.39
CA ASP A 160 -4.31 -6.38 -17.86
C ASP A 160 -3.76 -7.37 -18.89
N LEU A 161 -4.07 -8.67 -18.76
CA LEU A 161 -3.67 -9.68 -19.73
C LEU A 161 -4.36 -9.51 -21.09
N LYS A 162 -5.62 -9.07 -21.11
CA LYS A 162 -6.34 -8.79 -22.36
C LYS A 162 -5.78 -7.55 -23.05
N ASP A 163 -5.40 -6.54 -22.32
CA ASP A 163 -4.79 -5.32 -22.84
C ASP A 163 -3.37 -5.56 -23.38
N MET A 164 -2.64 -6.53 -22.84
CA MET A 164 -1.32 -6.95 -23.34
C MET A 164 -1.41 -7.79 -24.63
N VAL A 165 -2.49 -8.49 -24.85
CA VAL A 165 -2.69 -9.36 -26.05
C VAL A 165 -3.27 -8.57 -27.22
N THR A 166 -3.88 -7.40 -26.98
CA THR A 166 -4.47 -6.53 -28.01
C THR A 166 -3.52 -5.45 -28.54
N LYS A 167 -2.28 -5.43 -28.08
CA LYS A 167 -1.19 -4.61 -28.62
C LYS A 167 -0.19 -5.48 -29.36
#